data_edfcc6d27e260bc7f3931a3fda3a28e6
#
_entry.id   edfcc6d27e260bc7f3931a3fda3a28e6
#
_cell.length_a   1.000
_cell.length_b   1.000
_cell.length_c   1.000
_cell.angle_alpha   90.00
_cell.angle_beta   90.00
_cell.angle_gamma   90.00
#
_symmetry.space_group_name_H-M   'P 1'
#
loop_
_entity.id
_entity.type
_entity.pdbx_description
1 polymer ?
#
loop_
_entity_poly.entity_id
_entity_poly.type
_entity_poly.pdbx_seq_one_letter_code
_entity_poly.pdbx_strand_id
1 'polypeptide(L)'
;MNEILIVPDVHGREFWYPALDFSGDVIFLGDYVDPYPAERISEEMAMERFWKIIEFKKQNSDRVTLLVGNHEHHYYDQDFEGGRKMSDYAATMKEILTSDETKHLFQLCKQTGKYLFIHAGITKDWYDRHYNDFKDLGETLEEQLNNLLQQENKHVFYEAGGTRGGWHKSGSPLWADVSEYKTEEEPFDENIIQIIGHTQNMKPDPIFIKNI
;
A
#
# COMPACT_ATOMS: atom_id res chain seq x y z
N MET A 1 14.05 16.73 -10.74
CA MET A 1 13.40 15.57 -10.12
C MET A 1 14.18 14.35 -10.58
N ASN A 2 14.54 13.47 -9.66
CA ASN A 2 15.07 12.17 -10.05
C ASN A 2 13.97 11.36 -10.74
N GLU A 3 14.34 10.42 -11.59
CA GLU A 3 13.40 9.44 -12.11
C GLU A 3 12.88 8.58 -10.97
N ILE A 4 11.59 8.24 -10.99
CA ILE A 4 10.96 7.38 -10.00
C ILE A 4 10.46 6.12 -10.70
N LEU A 5 10.95 4.96 -10.26
CA LEU A 5 10.43 3.67 -10.67
C LEU A 5 9.32 3.25 -9.70
N ILE A 6 8.14 3.00 -10.23
CA ILE A 6 6.99 2.54 -9.44
C ILE A 6 6.87 1.03 -9.62
N VAL A 7 6.84 0.31 -8.51
CA VAL A 7 6.63 -1.14 -8.48
C VAL A 7 5.23 -1.41 -7.90
N PRO A 8 4.28 -1.89 -8.72
CA PRO A 8 2.93 -2.24 -8.25
C PRO A 8 2.95 -3.54 -7.44
N ASP A 9 1.76 -4.04 -7.08
CA ASP A 9 1.51 -5.24 -6.28
C ASP A 9 2.39 -6.43 -6.68
N VAL A 10 3.26 -6.86 -5.77
CA VAL A 10 4.29 -7.87 -6.05
C VAL A 10 3.76 -9.29 -5.96
N HIS A 11 3.04 -9.64 -4.90
CA HIS A 11 2.50 -10.97 -4.63
C HIS A 11 3.50 -12.11 -4.86
N GLY A 12 4.74 -11.92 -4.41
CA GLY A 12 5.80 -12.90 -4.56
C GLY A 12 6.39 -13.03 -5.97
N ARG A 13 6.01 -12.20 -6.94
CA ARG A 13 6.55 -12.23 -8.33
C ARG A 13 7.94 -11.59 -8.41
N GLU A 14 8.62 -11.81 -9.54
CA GLU A 14 10.01 -11.36 -9.77
C GLU A 14 10.14 -10.15 -10.70
N PHE A 15 9.05 -9.65 -11.25
CA PHE A 15 9.07 -8.56 -12.23
C PHE A 15 9.72 -7.26 -11.70
N TRP A 16 9.88 -7.11 -10.40
CA TRP A 16 10.51 -5.96 -9.75
C TRP A 16 12.06 -6.03 -9.77
N TYR A 17 12.68 -7.16 -10.12
CA TYR A 17 14.14 -7.29 -10.10
C TYR A 17 14.90 -6.21 -10.88
N PRO A 18 14.38 -5.63 -12.00
CA PRO A 18 15.02 -4.50 -12.64
C PRO A 18 15.20 -3.27 -11.74
N ALA A 19 14.44 -3.17 -10.63
CA ALA A 19 14.60 -2.09 -9.66
C ALA A 19 15.95 -2.14 -8.93
N LEU A 20 16.59 -3.32 -8.84
CA LEU A 20 17.90 -3.49 -8.19
C LEU A 20 19.00 -2.69 -8.90
N ASP A 21 18.93 -2.57 -10.22
CA ASP A 21 19.89 -1.86 -11.06
C ASP A 21 19.45 -0.42 -11.39
N PHE A 22 18.26 -0.01 -10.94
CA PHE A 22 17.75 1.34 -11.19
C PHE A 22 18.43 2.35 -10.28
N SER A 23 18.92 3.46 -10.83
CA SER A 23 19.70 4.47 -10.09
C SER A 23 18.87 5.58 -9.45
N GLY A 24 17.60 5.74 -9.85
CA GLY A 24 16.67 6.73 -9.32
C GLY A 24 15.93 6.23 -8.07
N ASP A 25 14.88 6.94 -7.70
CA ASP A 25 14.03 6.57 -6.57
C ASP A 25 13.14 5.38 -6.94
N VAL A 26 12.91 4.46 -6.00
CA VAL A 26 12.04 3.28 -6.20
C VAL A 26 10.94 3.31 -5.15
N ILE A 27 9.68 3.22 -5.59
CA ILE A 27 8.52 3.18 -4.70
C ILE A 27 7.74 1.89 -4.97
N PHE A 28 7.70 1.02 -3.99
CA PHE A 28 6.84 -0.16 -3.98
C PHE A 28 5.48 0.22 -3.42
N LEU A 29 4.40 -0.12 -4.13
CA LEU A 29 3.04 0.25 -3.73
C LEU A 29 2.39 -0.73 -2.75
N GLY A 30 3.11 -1.77 -2.28
CA GLY A 30 2.59 -2.75 -1.33
C GLY A 30 2.29 -4.11 -1.95
N ASP A 31 1.57 -4.94 -1.20
CA ASP A 31 1.18 -6.29 -1.57
C ASP A 31 2.35 -7.17 -2.00
N TYR A 32 3.33 -7.32 -1.11
CA TYR A 32 4.57 -8.07 -1.38
C TYR A 32 4.36 -9.58 -1.40
N VAL A 33 3.45 -10.07 -0.58
CA VAL A 33 3.24 -11.48 -0.26
C VAL A 33 1.88 -11.98 -0.73
N ASP A 34 1.44 -13.14 -0.27
CA ASP A 34 0.15 -13.75 -0.60
C ASP A 34 -0.03 -14.01 -2.12
N PRO A 35 0.82 -14.88 -2.72
CA PRO A 35 0.77 -15.16 -4.15
C PRO A 35 -0.57 -15.78 -4.58
N TYR A 36 -0.95 -15.57 -5.82
CA TYR A 36 -2.14 -16.20 -6.38
C TYR A 36 -1.89 -17.70 -6.59
N PRO A 37 -2.83 -18.59 -6.17
CA PRO A 37 -2.66 -20.04 -6.31
C PRO A 37 -2.36 -20.50 -7.75
N ALA A 38 -2.92 -19.80 -8.74
CA ALA A 38 -2.71 -20.11 -10.15
C ALA A 38 -1.26 -19.88 -10.64
N GLU A 39 -0.48 -19.06 -9.94
CA GLU A 39 0.89 -18.70 -10.34
C GLU A 39 1.94 -19.69 -9.87
N ARG A 40 1.56 -20.65 -9.02
CA ARG A 40 2.45 -21.71 -8.51
C ARG A 40 3.70 -21.16 -7.78
N ILE A 41 3.56 -20.02 -7.14
CA ILE A 41 4.56 -19.46 -6.24
C ILE A 41 4.27 -19.99 -4.86
N SER A 42 5.23 -20.68 -4.22
CA SER A 42 5.05 -21.17 -2.85
C SER A 42 5.18 -20.01 -1.84
N GLU A 43 4.63 -20.20 -0.64
CA GLU A 43 4.79 -19.24 0.47
C GLU A 43 6.27 -18.99 0.78
N GLU A 44 7.10 -20.05 0.76
CA GLU A 44 8.55 -19.97 0.95
C GLU A 44 9.21 -19.08 -0.11
N MET A 45 8.89 -19.30 -1.40
CA MET A 45 9.41 -18.47 -2.50
C MET A 45 8.98 -17.00 -2.35
N ALA A 46 7.72 -16.76 -1.97
CA ALA A 46 7.21 -15.41 -1.76
C ALA A 46 7.96 -14.70 -0.61
N MET A 47 8.20 -15.41 0.51
CA MET A 47 8.96 -14.89 1.64
C MET A 47 10.43 -14.64 1.29
N GLU A 48 11.09 -15.55 0.56
CA GLU A 48 12.46 -15.33 0.10
C GLU A 48 12.59 -14.05 -0.72
N ARG A 49 11.64 -13.81 -1.64
CA ARG A 49 11.60 -12.61 -2.47
C ARG A 49 11.27 -11.36 -1.68
N PHE A 50 10.39 -11.46 -0.67
CA PHE A 50 10.10 -10.35 0.23
C PHE A 50 11.33 -9.96 1.08
N TRP A 51 12.08 -10.94 1.58
CA TRP A 51 13.35 -10.67 2.27
C TRP A 51 14.35 -9.92 1.38
N LYS A 52 14.42 -10.25 0.08
CA LYS A 52 15.27 -9.50 -0.87
C LYS A 52 14.81 -8.04 -1.02
N ILE A 53 13.51 -7.77 -0.99
CA ILE A 53 12.97 -6.40 -1.02
C ILE A 53 13.35 -5.65 0.26
N ILE A 54 13.21 -6.27 1.42
CA ILE A 54 13.61 -5.69 2.71
C ILE A 54 15.11 -5.36 2.72
N GLU A 55 15.94 -6.29 2.26
CA GLU A 55 17.38 -6.08 2.16
C GLU A 55 17.73 -4.95 1.18
N PHE A 56 17.07 -4.90 0.04
CA PHE A 56 17.22 -3.81 -0.92
C PHE A 56 16.85 -2.45 -0.31
N LYS A 57 15.77 -2.37 0.46
CA LYS A 57 15.41 -1.17 1.24
C LYS A 57 16.49 -0.81 2.24
N LYS A 58 16.99 -1.75 3.02
CA LYS A 58 18.01 -1.49 4.04
C LYS A 58 19.31 -0.96 3.44
N GLN A 59 19.71 -1.46 2.28
CA GLN A 59 20.92 -1.03 1.56
C GLN A 59 20.76 0.31 0.84
N ASN A 60 19.52 0.74 0.58
CA ASN A 60 19.19 1.92 -0.22
C ASN A 60 18.09 2.76 0.48
N SER A 61 18.24 3.00 1.77
CA SER A 61 17.19 3.59 2.62
C SER A 61 16.73 4.99 2.22
N ASP A 62 17.60 5.74 1.55
CA ASP A 62 17.38 7.11 1.08
C ASP A 62 16.55 7.20 -0.21
N ARG A 63 16.58 6.16 -1.05
CA ARG A 63 15.92 6.17 -2.37
C ARG A 63 14.87 5.09 -2.57
N VAL A 64 14.77 4.09 -1.69
CA VAL A 64 13.75 3.03 -1.78
C VAL A 64 12.68 3.28 -0.73
N THR A 65 11.42 3.29 -1.15
CA THR A 65 10.25 3.40 -0.26
C THR A 65 9.42 2.12 -0.35
N LEU A 66 9.03 1.59 0.80
CA LEU A 66 8.12 0.45 0.89
C LEU A 66 6.78 0.92 1.48
N LEU A 67 5.72 0.86 0.68
CA LEU A 67 4.37 1.15 1.16
C LEU A 67 3.69 -0.14 1.64
N VAL A 68 2.79 -0.01 2.60
CA VAL A 68 1.92 -1.11 3.06
C VAL A 68 0.76 -1.26 2.10
N GLY A 69 0.47 -2.48 1.67
CA GLY A 69 -0.76 -2.85 0.99
C GLY A 69 -1.78 -3.50 1.93
N ASN A 70 -2.95 -3.84 1.41
CA ASN A 70 -3.97 -4.51 2.21
C ASN A 70 -3.54 -5.93 2.63
N HIS A 71 -2.69 -6.59 1.85
CA HIS A 71 -2.14 -7.89 2.19
C HIS A 71 -1.17 -7.83 3.37
N GLU A 72 -0.30 -6.84 3.47
CA GLU A 72 0.51 -6.64 4.67
C GLU A 72 -0.36 -6.27 5.87
N HIS A 73 -1.39 -5.45 5.65
CA HIS A 73 -2.26 -5.00 6.72
C HIS A 73 -3.01 -6.15 7.42
N HIS A 74 -3.32 -7.23 6.71
CA HIS A 74 -3.94 -8.44 7.27
C HIS A 74 -3.12 -9.11 8.38
N TYR A 75 -1.81 -8.91 8.40
CA TYR A 75 -0.93 -9.56 9.39
C TYR A 75 -0.81 -8.77 10.70
N TYR A 76 -1.26 -7.51 10.76
CA TYR A 76 -1.33 -6.79 12.03
C TYR A 76 -2.38 -7.42 12.97
N ASP A 77 -3.50 -7.85 12.42
CA ASP A 77 -4.56 -8.54 13.15
C ASP A 77 -4.63 -10.02 12.71
N GLN A 78 -4.31 -10.92 13.64
CA GLN A 78 -4.32 -12.37 13.35
C GLN A 78 -5.73 -12.92 13.17
N ASP A 79 -6.74 -12.28 13.75
CA ASP A 79 -8.13 -12.68 13.70
C ASP A 79 -8.85 -12.16 12.45
N PHE A 80 -8.18 -11.33 11.64
CA PHE A 80 -8.75 -10.85 10.38
C PHE A 80 -8.73 -11.94 9.32
N GLU A 81 -9.90 -12.37 8.88
CA GLU A 81 -10.11 -13.46 7.91
C GLU A 81 -10.32 -12.95 6.46
N GLY A 82 -9.94 -11.74 6.14
CA GLY A 82 -10.13 -11.16 4.80
C GLY A 82 -9.02 -11.50 3.82
N GLY A 83 -9.36 -12.18 2.72
CA GLY A 83 -8.44 -12.40 1.59
C GLY A 83 -7.48 -13.59 1.73
N ARG A 84 -6.52 -13.68 0.78
CA ARG A 84 -5.44 -14.68 0.83
C ARG A 84 -4.45 -14.32 1.93
N LYS A 85 -3.92 -15.33 2.60
CA LYS A 85 -2.94 -15.16 3.68
C LYS A 85 -2.00 -16.37 3.71
N MET A 86 -0.71 -16.14 3.78
CA MET A 86 0.29 -17.19 3.98
C MET A 86 0.23 -17.65 5.44
N SER A 87 -0.37 -18.81 5.67
CA SER A 87 -0.60 -19.32 7.03
C SER A 87 0.69 -19.72 7.74
N ASP A 88 1.63 -20.33 7.02
CA ASP A 88 2.89 -20.80 7.59
C ASP A 88 3.84 -19.66 8.00
N TYR A 89 3.65 -18.48 7.41
CA TYR A 89 4.47 -17.30 7.67
C TYR A 89 3.73 -16.16 8.40
N ALA A 90 2.52 -16.38 8.87
CA ALA A 90 1.71 -15.32 9.49
C ALA A 90 2.39 -14.67 10.70
N ALA A 91 3.02 -15.46 11.57
CA ALA A 91 3.77 -14.95 12.73
C ALA A 91 5.01 -14.15 12.30
N THR A 92 5.75 -14.64 11.31
CA THR A 92 6.93 -13.95 10.76
C THR A 92 6.54 -12.62 10.13
N MET A 93 5.46 -12.59 9.35
CA MET A 93 4.95 -11.35 8.75
C MET A 93 4.56 -10.33 9.82
N LYS A 94 3.84 -10.77 10.85
CA LYS A 94 3.49 -9.91 11.99
C LYS A 94 4.73 -9.32 12.64
N GLU A 95 5.75 -10.14 12.92
CA GLU A 95 7.01 -9.70 13.51
C GLU A 95 7.70 -8.64 12.62
N ILE A 96 7.80 -8.87 11.31
CA ILE A 96 8.40 -7.91 10.36
C ILE A 96 7.67 -6.56 10.40
N LEU A 97 6.34 -6.57 10.49
CA LEU A 97 5.53 -5.36 10.41
C LEU A 97 5.40 -4.61 11.75
N THR A 98 5.70 -5.27 12.88
CA THR A 98 5.47 -4.70 14.22
C THR A 98 6.72 -4.53 15.07
N SER A 99 7.82 -5.23 14.76
CA SER A 99 9.06 -5.12 15.54
C SER A 99 9.72 -3.75 15.35
N ASP A 100 10.40 -3.27 16.38
CA ASP A 100 11.14 -1.99 16.32
C ASP A 100 12.27 -2.00 15.29
N GLU A 101 12.75 -3.19 14.90
CA GLU A 101 13.84 -3.36 13.94
C GLU A 101 13.39 -3.14 12.49
N THR A 102 12.12 -3.41 12.17
CA THR A 102 11.66 -3.45 10.77
C THR A 102 10.41 -2.63 10.48
N LYS A 103 9.54 -2.36 11.46
CA LYS A 103 8.30 -1.60 11.25
C LYS A 103 8.53 -0.23 10.59
N HIS A 104 9.66 0.43 10.90
CA HIS A 104 10.03 1.73 10.35
C HIS A 104 10.41 1.71 8.86
N LEU A 105 10.60 0.53 8.28
CA LEU A 105 10.87 0.37 6.84
C LEU A 105 9.62 0.62 6.00
N PHE A 106 8.43 0.50 6.61
CA PHE A 106 7.14 0.56 5.93
C PHE A 106 6.38 1.86 6.23
N GLN A 107 5.74 2.39 5.21
CA GLN A 107 4.95 3.62 5.24
C GLN A 107 3.57 3.39 4.64
N LEU A 108 2.58 4.20 5.01
CA LEU A 108 1.28 4.17 4.36
C LEU A 108 1.32 4.85 2.99
N CYS A 109 2.01 5.98 2.93
CA CYS A 109 2.14 6.76 1.69
C CYS A 109 3.49 7.48 1.60
N LYS A 110 3.80 7.96 0.39
CA LYS A 110 4.92 8.85 0.09
C LYS A 110 4.43 10.00 -0.78
N GLN A 111 4.77 11.23 -0.42
CA GLN A 111 4.44 12.39 -1.24
C GLN A 111 5.70 13.02 -1.85
N THR A 112 5.66 13.31 -3.14
CA THR A 112 6.72 14.04 -3.86
C THR A 112 6.08 15.14 -4.70
N GLY A 113 6.18 16.37 -4.23
CA GLY A 113 5.47 17.50 -4.82
C GLY A 113 3.96 17.28 -4.79
N LYS A 114 3.33 17.30 -5.95
CA LYS A 114 1.89 17.04 -6.09
C LYS A 114 1.51 15.56 -6.20
N TYR A 115 2.48 14.65 -6.26
CA TYR A 115 2.24 13.23 -6.43
C TYR A 115 2.21 12.54 -5.07
N LEU A 116 1.11 11.84 -4.77
CA LEU A 116 0.93 10.99 -3.61
C LEU A 116 0.92 9.54 -4.05
N PHE A 117 1.93 8.79 -3.63
CA PHE A 117 2.02 7.34 -3.83
C PHE A 117 1.38 6.65 -2.63
N ILE A 118 0.43 5.79 -2.88
CA ILE A 118 -0.33 5.08 -1.84
C ILE A 118 -0.95 3.82 -2.44
N HIS A 119 -1.18 2.77 -1.65
CA HIS A 119 -1.56 1.48 -2.19
C HIS A 119 -2.87 1.51 -3.00
N ALA A 120 -3.99 1.89 -2.38
CA ALA A 120 -5.31 1.89 -3.02
C ALA A 120 -5.89 3.29 -3.25
N GLY A 121 -5.26 4.33 -2.69
CA GLY A 121 -5.67 5.73 -2.81
C GLY A 121 -6.62 6.21 -1.70
N ILE A 122 -6.83 7.49 -1.65
CA ILE A 122 -7.70 8.16 -0.68
C ILE A 122 -8.95 8.66 -1.41
N THR A 123 -10.10 8.11 -1.08
CA THR A 123 -11.39 8.64 -1.52
C THR A 123 -11.79 9.85 -0.68
N LYS A 124 -12.57 10.78 -1.25
CA LYS A 124 -13.07 11.93 -0.48
C LYS A 124 -13.94 11.49 0.68
N ASP A 125 -14.78 10.48 0.47
CA ASP A 125 -15.66 9.94 1.52
C ASP A 125 -14.86 9.40 2.72
N TRP A 126 -13.82 8.62 2.49
CA TRP A 126 -12.96 8.13 3.57
C TRP A 126 -12.21 9.28 4.24
N TYR A 127 -11.65 10.20 3.47
CA TYR A 127 -10.95 11.37 3.98
C TYR A 127 -11.82 12.20 4.91
N ASP A 128 -13.03 12.54 4.49
CA ASP A 128 -13.97 13.37 5.28
C ASP A 128 -14.40 12.66 6.57
N ARG A 129 -14.62 11.35 6.54
CA ARG A 129 -15.00 10.56 7.73
C ARG A 129 -13.88 10.49 8.77
N HIS A 130 -12.63 10.38 8.33
CA HIS A 130 -11.47 10.11 9.18
C HIS A 130 -10.53 11.30 9.38
N TYR A 131 -10.84 12.45 8.80
CA TYR A 131 -9.98 13.64 8.92
C TYR A 131 -9.60 13.97 10.36
N ASN A 132 -10.54 13.85 11.30
CA ASN A 132 -10.29 14.12 12.72
C ASN A 132 -9.39 13.07 13.40
N ASP A 133 -9.23 11.89 12.81
CA ASP A 133 -8.40 10.83 13.38
C ASP A 133 -6.90 11.07 13.09
N PHE A 134 -6.57 11.86 12.05
CA PHE A 134 -5.19 12.03 11.63
C PHE A 134 -4.72 13.50 11.49
N LYS A 135 -5.60 14.48 11.38
CA LYS A 135 -5.22 15.90 11.10
C LYS A 135 -4.18 16.49 12.06
N ASP A 136 -4.13 16.02 13.29
CA ASP A 136 -3.24 16.53 14.35
C ASP A 136 -1.99 15.62 14.53
N LEU A 137 -1.80 14.60 13.68
CA LEU A 137 -0.70 13.65 13.79
C LEU A 137 0.58 14.07 13.06
N GLY A 138 0.60 15.22 12.39
CA GLY A 138 1.77 15.74 11.68
C GLY A 138 1.49 17.09 11.02
N GLU A 139 2.52 17.70 10.45
CA GLU A 139 2.42 18.98 9.75
C GLU A 139 2.00 18.81 8.29
N THR A 140 2.32 17.68 7.68
CA THR A 140 2.01 17.35 6.29
C THR A 140 1.06 16.16 6.20
N LEU A 141 0.34 16.03 5.08
CA LEU A 141 -0.53 14.87 4.82
C LEU A 141 0.26 13.55 4.90
N GLU A 142 1.47 13.51 4.36
CA GLU A 142 2.35 12.32 4.42
C GLU A 142 2.64 11.94 5.88
N GLU A 143 3.01 12.89 6.73
CA GLU A 143 3.27 12.64 8.15
C GLU A 143 2.01 12.19 8.88
N GLN A 144 0.90 12.88 8.66
CA GLN A 144 -0.39 12.57 9.28
C GLN A 144 -0.80 11.13 9.01
N LEU A 145 -0.77 10.72 7.75
CA LEU A 145 -1.17 9.38 7.33
C LEU A 145 -0.18 8.30 7.78
N ASN A 146 1.12 8.56 7.70
CA ASN A 146 2.14 7.61 8.17
C ASN A 146 2.08 7.44 9.69
N ASN A 147 1.82 8.51 10.43
CA ASN A 147 1.65 8.43 11.88
C ASN A 147 0.33 7.76 12.28
N LEU A 148 -0.73 7.90 11.48
CA LEU A 148 -1.96 7.13 11.66
C LEU A 148 -1.71 5.62 11.54
N LEU A 149 -0.87 5.19 10.59
CA LEU A 149 -0.48 3.78 10.46
C LEU A 149 0.25 3.25 11.72
N GLN A 150 0.93 4.11 12.47
CA GLN A 150 1.64 3.71 13.69
C GLN A 150 0.76 3.67 14.94
N GLN A 151 -0.49 4.16 14.88
CA GLN A 151 -1.43 4.09 16.00
C GLN A 151 -1.79 2.63 16.31
N GLU A 152 -2.16 2.35 17.56
CA GLU A 152 -2.62 1.00 17.97
C GLU A 152 -3.91 0.60 17.25
N ASN A 153 -4.85 1.55 17.13
CA ASN A 153 -6.12 1.31 16.44
C ASN A 153 -5.97 1.45 14.93
N LYS A 154 -5.98 0.31 14.24
CA LYS A 154 -5.87 0.21 12.79
C LYS A 154 -7.20 -0.06 12.08
N HIS A 155 -8.33 0.00 12.79
CA HIS A 155 -9.64 -0.36 12.23
C HIS A 155 -10.04 0.48 11.02
N VAL A 156 -9.65 1.75 10.98
CA VAL A 156 -9.91 2.65 9.85
C VAL A 156 -9.35 2.13 8.52
N PHE A 157 -8.32 1.28 8.57
CA PHE A 157 -7.70 0.71 7.39
C PHE A 157 -8.34 -0.59 6.89
N TYR A 158 -9.23 -1.23 7.68
CA TYR A 158 -9.99 -2.43 7.26
C TYR A 158 -11.29 -2.09 6.53
N GLU A 159 -11.63 -0.82 6.42
CA GLU A 159 -12.84 -0.40 5.73
C GLU A 159 -12.74 -0.68 4.23
N ALA A 160 -13.72 -1.41 3.72
CA ALA A 160 -13.86 -1.70 2.30
C ALA A 160 -15.23 -1.25 1.79
N GLY A 161 -15.27 -0.77 0.58
CA GLY A 161 -16.50 -0.45 -0.12
C GLY A 161 -17.21 -1.68 -0.68
N GLY A 162 -18.43 -1.51 -1.19
CA GLY A 162 -19.26 -2.59 -1.69
C GLY A 162 -18.60 -3.42 -2.80
N THR A 163 -17.80 -2.82 -3.67
CA THR A 163 -17.05 -3.50 -4.73
C THR A 163 -16.06 -4.52 -4.20
N ARG A 164 -15.52 -4.27 -3.01
CA ARG A 164 -14.56 -5.15 -2.31
C ARG A 164 -15.22 -6.00 -1.22
N GLY A 165 -16.56 -6.11 -1.23
CA GLY A 165 -17.32 -6.93 -0.30
C GLY A 165 -17.55 -6.31 1.07
N GLY A 166 -17.23 -5.03 1.24
CA GLY A 166 -17.46 -4.28 2.48
C GLY A 166 -18.82 -3.56 2.50
N TRP A 167 -19.02 -2.74 3.52
CA TRP A 167 -20.29 -2.06 3.82
C TRP A 167 -20.20 -0.53 3.72
N HIS A 168 -18.99 0.00 3.54
CA HIS A 168 -18.78 1.43 3.45
C HIS A 168 -19.09 1.93 2.04
N LYS A 169 -19.37 3.23 1.93
CA LYS A 169 -19.56 3.88 0.63
C LYS A 169 -18.29 3.79 -0.21
N SER A 170 -17.13 3.92 0.45
CA SER A 170 -15.82 3.73 -0.17
C SER A 170 -14.84 3.04 0.79
N GLY A 171 -13.81 2.44 0.22
CA GLY A 171 -12.75 1.79 0.96
C GLY A 171 -11.74 2.78 1.55
N SER A 172 -10.93 2.25 2.48
CA SER A 172 -9.77 2.93 3.06
C SER A 172 -8.63 3.08 2.04
N PRO A 173 -7.55 3.79 2.39
CA PRO A 173 -6.34 3.88 1.56
C PRO A 173 -5.68 2.54 1.19
N LEU A 174 -6.09 1.45 1.83
CA LEU A 174 -5.63 0.09 1.53
C LEU A 174 -6.67 -0.75 0.77
N TRP A 175 -7.94 -0.32 0.69
CA TRP A 175 -9.04 -1.11 0.15
C TRP A 175 -9.91 -0.41 -0.88
N ALA A 176 -9.65 0.86 -1.18
CA ALA A 176 -10.45 1.61 -2.15
C ALA A 176 -10.36 0.95 -3.54
N ASP A 177 -11.48 0.83 -4.22
CA ASP A 177 -11.51 0.34 -5.60
C ASP A 177 -11.51 1.51 -6.59
N VAL A 178 -10.83 1.34 -7.70
CA VAL A 178 -10.76 2.36 -8.76
C VAL A 178 -12.14 2.82 -9.26
N SER A 179 -13.17 1.97 -9.15
CA SER A 179 -14.54 2.32 -9.52
C SER A 179 -15.18 3.33 -8.57
N GLU A 180 -14.74 3.39 -7.31
CA GLU A 180 -15.25 4.32 -6.31
C GLU A 180 -14.91 5.76 -6.68
N TYR A 181 -13.70 6.01 -7.17
CA TYR A 181 -13.28 7.34 -7.64
C TYR A 181 -14.07 7.85 -8.86
N LYS A 182 -14.55 6.93 -9.70
CA LYS A 182 -15.39 7.30 -10.86
C LYS A 182 -16.76 7.83 -10.45
N THR A 183 -17.19 7.51 -9.25
CA THR A 183 -18.49 7.92 -8.70
C THR A 183 -18.38 9.13 -7.77
N GLU A 184 -17.19 9.56 -7.40
CA GLU A 184 -16.98 10.77 -6.62
C GLU A 184 -17.13 12.02 -7.50
N GLU A 185 -17.84 13.02 -6.98
CA GLU A 185 -18.02 14.31 -7.66
C GLU A 185 -16.75 15.16 -7.64
N GLU A 186 -15.99 15.06 -6.52
CA GLU A 186 -14.78 15.83 -6.26
C GLU A 186 -13.70 14.93 -5.66
N PRO A 187 -12.40 15.18 -5.95
CA PRO A 187 -11.30 14.53 -5.27
C PRO A 187 -11.20 15.04 -3.82
N PHE A 188 -10.50 14.32 -2.95
CA PHE A 188 -10.25 14.81 -1.58
C PHE A 188 -9.35 16.06 -1.56
N ASP A 189 -8.45 16.21 -2.53
CA ASP A 189 -7.63 17.40 -2.77
C ASP A 189 -7.37 17.56 -4.27
N GLU A 190 -7.73 18.73 -4.83
CA GLU A 190 -7.57 19.03 -6.26
C GLU A 190 -6.10 19.21 -6.69
N ASN A 191 -5.20 19.48 -5.75
CA ASN A 191 -3.78 19.72 -6.04
C ASN A 191 -2.95 18.43 -6.00
N ILE A 192 -3.53 17.32 -5.55
CA ILE A 192 -2.85 16.05 -5.42
C ILE A 192 -3.23 15.11 -6.57
N ILE A 193 -2.21 14.51 -7.17
CA ILE A 193 -2.35 13.40 -8.11
C ILE A 193 -1.96 12.14 -7.38
N GLN A 194 -2.89 11.21 -7.24
CA GLN A 194 -2.62 9.93 -6.58
C GLN A 194 -2.08 8.90 -7.57
N ILE A 195 -1.09 8.13 -7.16
CA ILE A 195 -0.51 7.02 -7.90
C ILE A 195 -0.74 5.77 -7.08
N ILE A 196 -1.54 4.86 -7.61
CA ILE A 196 -2.09 3.72 -6.88
C ILE A 196 -1.83 2.38 -7.60
N GLY A 197 -1.85 1.28 -6.84
CA GLY A 197 -1.88 -0.12 -7.27
C GLY A 197 -3.24 -0.77 -7.00
N HIS A 198 -3.25 -1.90 -6.29
CA HIS A 198 -4.40 -2.61 -5.73
C HIS A 198 -5.46 -3.11 -6.74
N THR A 199 -5.91 -2.27 -7.66
CA THR A 199 -6.91 -2.65 -8.65
C THR A 199 -6.25 -3.13 -9.93
N GLN A 200 -6.48 -4.41 -10.28
CA GLN A 200 -5.93 -4.99 -11.50
C GLN A 200 -6.38 -4.24 -12.75
N ASN A 201 -5.40 -3.83 -13.55
CA ASN A 201 -5.65 -3.31 -14.88
C ASN A 201 -5.34 -4.38 -15.92
N MET A 202 -6.36 -4.76 -16.71
CA MET A 202 -6.21 -5.77 -17.78
C MET A 202 -5.54 -5.21 -19.04
N LYS A 203 -5.26 -3.91 -19.07
CA LYS A 203 -4.56 -3.23 -20.17
C LYS A 203 -3.16 -2.84 -19.73
N PRO A 204 -2.18 -2.82 -20.64
CA PRO A 204 -0.80 -2.41 -20.31
C PRO A 204 -0.68 -0.92 -19.99
N ASP A 205 -1.64 -0.10 -20.41
CA ASP A 205 -1.61 1.35 -20.19
C ASP A 205 -2.21 1.71 -18.84
N PRO A 206 -1.66 2.72 -18.14
CA PRO A 206 -2.25 3.21 -16.89
C PRO A 206 -3.66 3.75 -17.11
N ILE A 207 -4.52 3.57 -16.12
CA ILE A 207 -5.86 4.15 -16.10
C ILE A 207 -5.74 5.55 -15.48
N PHE A 208 -6.18 6.56 -16.21
CA PHE A 208 -6.30 7.92 -15.68
C PHE A 208 -7.75 8.17 -15.27
N ILE A 209 -7.95 8.48 -14.00
CA ILE A 209 -9.20 8.98 -13.45
C ILE A 209 -8.88 10.35 -12.88
N LYS A 210 -9.83 11.27 -12.89
CA LYS A 210 -9.65 12.64 -12.37
C LYS A 210 -8.79 12.63 -11.10
N ASN A 211 -7.55 13.13 -11.20
CA ASN A 211 -6.54 13.18 -10.13
C ASN A 211 -6.04 11.81 -9.56
N ILE A 212 -6.14 10.74 -10.36
CA ILE A 212 -5.53 9.43 -10.08
C ILE A 212 -4.82 8.92 -11.34
#